data_dc686ea08e9e14a78ec8b1e6b089cf13
#
_entry.id   dc686ea08e9e14a78ec8b1e6b089cf13
#
_cell.length_a   1.000
_cell.length_b   1.000
_cell.length_c   1.000
_cell.angle_alpha   90.00
_cell.angle_beta   90.00
_cell.angle_gamma   90.00
#
_symmetry.space_group_name_H-M   'P 1'
#
loop_
_entity.id
_entity.type
_entity.pdbx_description
1 polymer ?
#
loop_
_entity_poly.entity_id
_entity_poly.type
_entity_poly.pdbx_seq_one_letter_code
_entity_poly.pdbx_strand_id
1 'polypeptide(L)'
;MRTIIEAAWENRELLKDSQTIAAIEAVIEDLDKGKLRVAEPLTNGAWQVNEWVKKAVVMYFPIRKMETIEVGPFEFHDKMALKKNYKELGVRVVPHAVARYGAY
;
A
#
# COMPACT_ATOMS: atom_id res chain seq x y z
N MET A 1 -12.86 -0.65 9.43
CA MET A 1 -11.57 -0.35 8.84
C MET A 1 -11.30 1.15 8.73
N ARG A 2 -12.16 1.89 8.05
CA ARG A 2 -12.00 3.34 7.89
C ARG A 2 -11.90 4.09 9.22
N THR A 3 -12.76 3.77 10.17
CA THR A 3 -12.78 4.41 11.49
C THR A 3 -11.44 4.27 12.21
N ILE A 4 -10.84 3.07 12.16
CA ILE A 4 -9.54 2.81 12.79
C ILE A 4 -8.44 3.65 12.11
N ILE A 5 -8.46 3.75 10.79
CA ILE A 5 -7.50 4.54 10.01
C ILE A 5 -7.61 6.03 10.37
N GLU A 6 -8.83 6.56 10.41
CA GLU A 6 -9.05 7.97 10.75
C GLU A 6 -8.60 8.30 12.17
N ALA A 7 -8.87 7.39 13.13
CA ALA A 7 -8.44 7.57 14.50
C ALA A 7 -6.91 7.59 14.62
N ALA A 8 -6.23 6.68 13.94
CA ALA A 8 -4.76 6.62 13.95
C ALA A 8 -4.15 7.84 13.27
N TRP A 9 -4.79 8.39 12.25
CA TRP A 9 -4.34 9.61 11.59
C TRP A 9 -4.30 10.79 12.57
N GLU A 10 -5.31 10.89 13.42
CA GLU A 10 -5.39 11.96 14.42
C GLU A 10 -4.49 11.70 15.63
N ASN A 11 -4.23 10.43 15.96
CA ASN A 11 -3.39 10.05 17.10
C ASN A 11 -2.38 8.98 16.68
N ARG A 12 -1.16 9.41 16.38
CA ARG A 12 -0.10 8.53 15.87
C ARG A 12 0.41 7.52 16.90
N GLU A 13 0.10 7.68 18.17
CA GLU A 13 0.41 6.68 19.20
C GLU A 13 -0.32 5.37 18.93
N LEU A 14 -1.47 5.41 18.25
CA LEU A 14 -2.23 4.23 17.87
C LEU A 14 -1.50 3.36 16.84
N LEU A 15 -0.45 3.85 16.20
CA LEU A 15 0.38 3.05 15.27
C LEU A 15 1.13 1.93 15.98
N LYS A 16 1.18 1.93 17.30
CA LYS A 16 1.77 0.86 18.12
C LYS A 16 0.76 -0.25 18.42
N ASP A 17 -0.52 0.01 18.21
CA ASP A 17 -1.60 -0.92 18.46
C ASP A 17 -1.72 -1.96 17.35
N SER A 18 -1.78 -3.24 17.72
CA SER A 18 -1.85 -4.35 16.78
C SER A 18 -3.08 -4.30 15.89
N GLN A 19 -4.21 -3.85 16.42
CA GLN A 19 -5.45 -3.73 15.65
C GLN A 19 -5.32 -2.65 14.57
N THR A 20 -4.68 -1.53 14.90
CA THR A 20 -4.43 -0.46 13.95
C THR A 20 -3.47 -0.91 12.85
N ILE A 21 -2.39 -1.59 13.23
CA ILE A 21 -1.42 -2.15 12.27
C ILE A 21 -2.11 -3.11 11.31
N ALA A 22 -2.94 -4.03 11.85
CA ALA A 22 -3.68 -4.98 11.03
C ALA A 22 -4.64 -4.27 10.05
N ALA A 23 -5.30 -3.21 10.49
CA ALA A 23 -6.19 -2.43 9.63
C ALA A 23 -5.43 -1.75 8.49
N ILE A 24 -4.28 -1.16 8.78
CA ILE A 24 -3.43 -0.53 7.75
C ILE A 24 -2.95 -1.58 6.75
N GLU A 25 -2.47 -2.72 7.23
CA GLU A 25 -2.01 -3.81 6.36
C GLU A 25 -3.13 -4.34 5.47
N ALA A 26 -4.36 -4.44 6.00
CA ALA A 26 -5.51 -4.87 5.22
C ALA A 26 -5.85 -3.89 4.10
N VAL A 27 -5.73 -2.57 4.35
CA VAL A 27 -5.92 -1.55 3.31
C VAL A 27 -4.90 -1.70 2.19
N ILE A 28 -3.64 -1.91 2.54
CA ILE A 28 -2.58 -2.08 1.54
C ILE A 28 -2.81 -3.35 0.71
N GLU A 29 -3.24 -4.45 1.36
CA GLU A 29 -3.58 -5.69 0.65
C GLU A 29 -4.72 -5.48 -0.33
N ASP A 30 -5.76 -4.78 0.07
CA ASP A 30 -6.89 -4.49 -0.80
C ASP A 30 -6.50 -3.58 -1.97
N LEU A 31 -5.60 -2.62 -1.74
CA LEU A 31 -5.03 -1.79 -2.81
C LEU A 31 -4.22 -2.65 -3.78
N ASP A 32 -3.39 -3.54 -3.26
CA ASP A 32 -2.54 -4.40 -4.07
C ASP A 32 -3.35 -5.31 -5.00
N LYS A 33 -4.51 -5.72 -4.55
CA LYS A 33 -5.42 -6.61 -5.30
C LYS A 33 -6.47 -5.86 -6.13
N GLY A 34 -6.44 -4.52 -6.10
CA GLY A 34 -7.41 -3.71 -6.85
C GLY A 34 -8.81 -3.71 -6.27
N LYS A 35 -9.00 -4.20 -5.04
CA LYS A 35 -10.30 -4.20 -4.36
C LYS A 35 -10.67 -2.84 -3.81
N LEU A 36 -9.67 -2.00 -3.61
CA LEU A 36 -9.81 -0.66 -3.06
C LEU A 36 -8.96 0.29 -3.87
N ARG A 37 -9.45 1.51 -4.09
CA ARG A 37 -8.75 2.51 -4.89
C ARG A 37 -8.65 3.81 -4.11
N VAL A 38 -7.53 4.52 -4.29
CA VAL A 38 -7.34 5.85 -3.70
C VAL A 38 -8.28 6.86 -4.35
N ALA A 39 -8.52 6.70 -5.64
CA ALA A 39 -9.47 7.51 -6.39
C ALA A 39 -10.18 6.63 -7.41
N GLU A 40 -11.46 6.91 -7.64
CA GLU A 40 -12.28 6.11 -8.54
C GLU A 40 -13.27 6.98 -9.31
N PRO A 41 -13.57 6.60 -10.58
CA PRO A 41 -14.57 7.33 -11.35
C PRO A 41 -15.97 7.01 -10.86
N LEU A 42 -16.83 8.03 -10.87
CA LEU A 42 -18.24 7.87 -10.57
C LEU A 42 -19.06 7.78 -11.87
N THR A 43 -20.30 7.32 -11.76
CA THR A 43 -21.19 7.15 -12.92
C THR A 43 -21.53 8.47 -13.62
N ASN A 44 -21.45 9.59 -12.90
CA ASN A 44 -21.70 10.93 -13.44
C ASN A 44 -20.50 11.58 -14.12
N GLY A 45 -19.39 10.85 -14.28
CA GLY A 45 -18.17 11.36 -14.89
C GLY A 45 -17.22 12.09 -13.93
N ALA A 46 -17.65 12.35 -12.70
CA ALA A 46 -16.78 12.92 -11.67
C ALA A 46 -15.89 11.84 -11.07
N TRP A 47 -14.87 12.25 -10.30
CA TRP A 47 -13.99 11.36 -9.56
C TRP A 47 -14.19 11.52 -8.07
N GLN A 48 -14.15 10.41 -7.36
CA GLN A 48 -14.18 10.39 -5.91
C GLN A 48 -12.79 10.04 -5.38
N VAL A 49 -12.29 10.87 -4.46
CA VAL A 49 -11.02 10.60 -3.78
C VAL A 49 -11.32 10.02 -2.42
N ASN A 50 -10.74 8.84 -2.15
CA ASN A 50 -10.88 8.16 -0.87
C ASN A 50 -9.70 8.55 0.03
N GLU A 51 -9.78 9.72 0.65
CA GLU A 51 -8.67 10.28 1.43
C GLU A 51 -8.23 9.37 2.58
N TRP A 52 -9.17 8.67 3.21
CA TRP A 52 -8.85 7.74 4.29
C TRP A 52 -7.92 6.62 3.83
N VAL A 53 -8.03 6.19 2.57
CA VAL A 53 -7.15 5.19 1.97
C VAL A 53 -5.75 5.77 1.82
N LYS A 54 -5.64 7.01 1.35
CA LYS A 54 -4.34 7.70 1.25
C LYS A 54 -3.69 7.84 2.63
N LYS A 55 -4.49 8.14 3.66
CA LYS A 55 -3.99 8.20 5.04
C LYS A 55 -3.37 6.88 5.47
N ALA A 56 -4.03 5.76 5.15
CA ALA A 56 -3.48 4.43 5.43
C ALA A 56 -2.15 4.20 4.71
N VAL A 57 -2.05 4.60 3.43
CA VAL A 57 -0.81 4.48 2.67
C VAL A 57 0.33 5.26 3.35
N VAL A 58 0.07 6.50 3.77
CA VAL A 58 1.06 7.32 4.46
C VAL A 58 1.50 6.67 5.77
N MET A 59 0.54 6.13 6.54
CA MET A 59 0.83 5.50 7.83
C MET A 59 1.46 4.11 7.71
N TYR A 60 1.44 3.51 6.52
CA TYR A 60 2.10 2.23 6.29
C TYR A 60 3.62 2.35 6.42
N PHE A 61 4.20 3.49 6.04
CA PHE A 61 5.64 3.69 6.11
C PHE A 61 6.20 3.60 7.54
N PRO A 62 5.66 4.31 8.54
CA PRO A 62 6.23 4.25 9.89
C PRO A 62 6.06 2.89 10.58
N ILE A 63 5.13 2.02 10.15
CA ILE A 63 4.98 0.70 10.76
C ILE A 63 5.87 -0.37 10.10
N ARG A 64 6.56 -0.02 9.02
CA ARG A 64 7.51 -0.91 8.34
C ARG A 64 8.93 -0.56 8.75
N LYS A 65 9.81 -1.55 8.61
CA LYS A 65 11.25 -1.39 8.90
C LYS A 65 12.06 -1.48 7.62
N MET A 66 13.16 -0.74 7.59
CA MET A 66 14.10 -0.82 6.46
C MET A 66 14.71 -2.21 6.38
N GLU A 67 14.79 -2.74 5.17
CA GLU A 67 15.40 -4.03 4.89
C GLU A 67 16.26 -3.91 3.64
N THR A 68 17.36 -4.67 3.59
CA THR A 68 18.18 -4.77 2.40
C THR A 68 17.74 -5.99 1.59
N ILE A 69 17.49 -5.77 0.30
CA ILE A 69 17.06 -6.81 -0.64
C ILE A 69 18.15 -6.93 -1.70
N GLU A 70 18.72 -8.12 -1.84
CA GLU A 70 19.71 -8.43 -2.87
C GLU A 70 19.04 -9.24 -3.98
N VAL A 71 19.15 -8.74 -5.23
CA VAL A 71 18.54 -9.39 -6.39
C VAL A 71 19.57 -9.42 -7.51
N GLY A 72 20.32 -10.53 -7.62
CA GLY A 72 21.40 -10.64 -8.59
C GLY A 72 22.41 -9.51 -8.39
N PRO A 73 22.68 -8.70 -9.42
CA PRO A 73 23.62 -7.58 -9.30
C PRO A 73 23.01 -6.33 -8.64
N PHE A 74 21.72 -6.36 -8.29
CA PHE A 74 21.02 -5.20 -7.73
C PHE A 74 20.86 -5.34 -6.22
N GLU A 75 20.90 -4.17 -5.55
CA GLU A 75 20.62 -4.11 -4.13
C GLU A 75 19.64 -2.96 -3.88
N PHE A 76 18.64 -3.22 -3.04
CA PHE A 76 17.69 -2.22 -2.61
C PHE A 76 17.70 -2.13 -1.08
N HIS A 77 17.46 -0.94 -0.56
CA HIS A 77 17.32 -0.72 0.87
C HIS A 77 16.05 0.07 1.11
N ASP A 78 14.97 -0.61 1.48
CA ASP A 78 13.66 -0.01 1.56
C ASP A 78 12.81 -0.76 2.59
N LYS A 79 11.66 -0.23 2.91
CA LYS A 79 10.74 -0.84 3.88
C LYS A 79 9.52 -1.48 3.24
N MET A 80 9.35 -1.35 1.91
CA MET A 80 8.23 -1.94 1.19
C MET A 80 8.67 -3.20 0.45
N ALA A 81 7.82 -4.23 0.51
CA ALA A 81 8.02 -5.40 -0.35
C ALA A 81 7.82 -5.02 -1.81
N LEU A 82 8.42 -5.78 -2.70
CA LEU A 82 8.23 -5.60 -4.13
C LEU A 82 6.98 -6.32 -4.61
N LYS A 83 6.33 -5.77 -5.63
CA LYS A 83 5.23 -6.43 -6.33
C LYS A 83 5.78 -7.68 -7.03
N LYS A 84 5.01 -8.76 -7.00
CA LYS A 84 5.39 -10.06 -7.56
C LYS A 84 4.26 -10.66 -8.37
N ASN A 85 4.54 -11.81 -8.97
CA ASN A 85 3.54 -12.64 -9.67
C ASN A 85 2.99 -11.98 -10.93
N TYR A 86 3.85 -11.28 -11.65
CA TYR A 86 3.45 -10.56 -12.87
C TYR A 86 2.88 -11.49 -13.94
N LYS A 87 3.44 -12.70 -14.06
CA LYS A 87 2.95 -13.67 -15.04
C LYS A 87 1.50 -14.03 -14.78
N GLU A 88 1.16 -14.33 -13.54
CA GLU A 88 -0.19 -14.70 -13.11
C GLU A 88 -1.14 -13.51 -13.23
N LEU A 89 -0.62 -12.30 -13.03
CA LEU A 89 -1.39 -11.07 -13.15
C LEU A 89 -1.59 -10.63 -14.60
N GLY A 90 -0.89 -11.28 -15.55
CA GLY A 90 -0.95 -10.90 -16.96
C GLY A 90 -0.25 -9.57 -17.24
N VAL A 91 0.74 -9.21 -16.44
CA VAL A 91 1.47 -7.95 -16.58
C VAL A 91 2.86 -8.21 -17.13
N ARG A 92 3.22 -7.49 -18.20
CA ARG A 92 4.58 -7.52 -18.74
C ARG A 92 5.42 -6.45 -18.05
N VAL A 93 6.53 -6.87 -17.46
CA VAL A 93 7.44 -5.97 -16.76
C VAL A 93 8.81 -6.05 -17.39
N VAL A 94 9.25 -4.93 -17.93
CA VAL A 94 10.55 -4.82 -18.60
C VAL A 94 11.62 -4.47 -17.55
N PRO A 95 12.80 -5.13 -17.53
CA PRO A 95 13.89 -4.69 -16.68
C PRO A 95 14.30 -3.26 -17.07
N HIS A 96 14.48 -2.40 -16.18
CA HIS A 96 14.61 -2.27 -14.75
C HIS A 96 13.33 -1.78 -14.05
N ALA A 97 12.17 -2.01 -14.61
CA ALA A 97 10.93 -1.57 -14.00
C ALA A 97 10.73 -2.22 -12.63
N VAL A 98 10.27 -1.45 -11.68
CA VAL A 98 10.02 -1.91 -10.31
C VAL A 98 8.69 -1.33 -9.85
N ALA A 99 7.88 -2.16 -9.23
CA ALA A 99 6.69 -1.71 -8.52
C ALA A 99 6.75 -2.23 -7.08
N ARG A 100 6.21 -1.45 -6.16
CA ARG A 100 6.13 -1.83 -4.75
C ARG A 100 4.80 -2.54 -4.48
N TYR A 101 4.78 -3.35 -3.43
CA TYR A 101 3.57 -3.97 -2.91
C TYR A 101 2.53 -2.90 -2.59
N GLY A 102 1.30 -3.10 -3.03
CA GLY A 102 0.22 -2.12 -2.92
C GLY A 102 -0.11 -1.42 -4.25
N ALA A 103 0.77 -1.50 -5.24
CA ALA A 103 0.49 -0.99 -6.58
C ALA A 103 -0.46 -1.92 -7.34
N TYR A 104 -1.34 -1.33 -8.16
CA TYR A 104 -2.28 -2.11 -8.97
C TYR A 104 -2.48 -1.45 -10.33
#